data_78bcd4ee5dd85cc0de689759e99796ad
#
_entry.id   78bcd4ee5dd85cc0de689759e99796ad
#
_cell.length_a   1.000
_cell.length_b   1.000
_cell.length_c   1.000
_cell.angle_alpha   90.00
_cell.angle_beta   90.00
_cell.angle_gamma   90.00
#
_symmetry.space_group_name_H-M   'P 1'
#
loop_
_entity.id
_entity.type
_entity.pdbx_description
1 polymer ?
#
loop_
_entity_poly.entity_id
_entity_poly.type
_entity_poly.pdbx_seq_one_letter_code
_entity_poly.pdbx_strand_id
1 'polypeptide(L)'
;MPATNASPNSETSAHHRDIIILGGGLVGMTLALASAKMGITAHVVDKADPADLTAEGADGRASAISSASWNLFCNIGLEAALAPLGCPIDAIAVTDQMKPGRIDFRPGAGDGSLGRMYANRDIRLALFEAARHQPAIAWHTGVEPLRRTRGPHGVTVELSDGRTLTGSLLVGAEGRRSPTRYEEGIGLVAWYYKHTAIVCGLTHAKPHDNTAWEIFYAAGPFALLPLLDDAKGRHRSALVWTVPTADARGVMAMSDAMFIGEVTARMEGLYGDLALAAPRMAYPLSYQNAGRITGNRLALVGDAAHGMHPIAGQGLNLGLRDVGALAEVLADGMRLGLEPGDAQILKRYENWRALDNFTTMSVMDGIVRLFGVPGRTASAMRRLGMGAVQRTPLLKNAFMREARGLGGKLPRLLQA
;
A
#
# COMPACT_ATOMS: atom_id res chain seq x y z
N MET A 1 54.35 12.45 -33.25
CA MET A 1 53.41 11.51 -32.58
C MET A 1 52.25 12.30 -32.02
N PRO A 2 51.05 12.22 -32.56
CA PRO A 2 49.89 12.94 -31.99
C PRO A 2 49.29 12.10 -30.87
N ALA A 3 49.08 12.72 -29.72
CA ALA A 3 48.37 12.17 -28.59
C ALA A 3 46.88 12.02 -28.93
N THR A 4 46.39 10.79 -28.84
CA THR A 4 44.95 10.46 -28.94
C THR A 4 44.22 10.96 -27.69
N ASN A 5 43.44 12.03 -27.83
CA ASN A 5 42.44 12.44 -26.87
C ASN A 5 41.32 11.39 -26.86
N ALA A 6 41.34 10.50 -25.90
CA ALA A 6 40.18 9.67 -25.57
C ALA A 6 39.18 10.55 -24.83
N SER A 7 38.02 10.77 -25.42
CA SER A 7 36.88 11.48 -24.79
C SER A 7 36.37 10.71 -23.56
N PRO A 8 36.18 11.34 -22.39
CA PRO A 8 35.72 10.67 -21.17
C PRO A 8 34.21 10.37 -21.13
N ASN A 9 33.51 10.44 -22.29
CA ASN A 9 32.05 10.43 -22.33
C ASN A 9 31.37 9.06 -22.59
N SER A 10 32.14 7.97 -22.83
CA SER A 10 31.50 6.70 -23.20
C SER A 10 31.20 5.76 -22.02
N GLU A 11 31.92 5.87 -20.92
CA GLU A 11 31.65 5.00 -19.73
C GLU A 11 30.55 5.53 -18.82
N THR A 12 30.29 6.83 -18.77
CA THR A 12 29.22 7.46 -17.99
C THR A 12 27.81 7.17 -18.52
N SER A 13 27.68 6.87 -19.83
CA SER A 13 26.36 6.63 -20.43
C SER A 13 25.77 5.25 -20.10
N ALA A 14 26.61 4.26 -19.77
CA ALA A 14 26.18 2.90 -19.45
C ALA A 14 25.46 2.77 -18.10
N HIS A 15 25.62 3.75 -17.20
CA HIS A 15 25.07 3.75 -15.85
C HIS A 15 24.02 4.84 -15.60
N HIS A 16 23.65 5.63 -16.62
CA HIS A 16 22.64 6.67 -16.49
C HIS A 16 21.24 6.13 -16.82
N ARG A 17 20.27 6.43 -15.95
CA ARG A 17 18.84 6.20 -16.19
C ARG A 17 18.03 7.42 -15.75
N ASP A 18 16.81 7.54 -16.25
CA ASP A 18 15.95 8.69 -15.95
C ASP A 18 15.69 8.86 -14.45
N ILE A 19 15.43 7.75 -13.74
CA ILE A 19 15.15 7.77 -12.31
C ILE A 19 15.95 6.71 -11.54
N ILE A 20 16.27 7.03 -10.26
CA ILE A 20 16.84 6.10 -9.29
C ILE A 20 15.83 5.90 -8.16
N ILE A 21 15.30 4.70 -8.00
CA ILE A 21 14.32 4.33 -6.98
C ILE A 21 15.06 3.62 -5.85
N LEU A 22 15.02 4.17 -4.65
CA LEU A 22 15.52 3.53 -3.43
C LEU A 22 14.38 2.82 -2.71
N GLY A 23 14.49 1.50 -2.60
CA GLY A 23 13.48 0.59 -2.06
C GLY A 23 12.74 -0.17 -3.16
N GLY A 24 13.03 -1.48 -3.29
CA GLY A 24 12.39 -2.43 -4.22
C GLY A 24 11.18 -3.15 -3.61
N GLY A 25 10.49 -2.53 -2.63
CA GLY A 25 9.25 -3.03 -2.07
C GLY A 25 8.07 -2.95 -3.05
N LEU A 26 6.84 -3.26 -2.57
CA LEU A 26 5.63 -3.28 -3.42
C LEU A 26 5.45 -1.96 -4.20
N VAL A 27 5.63 -0.81 -3.54
CA VAL A 27 5.45 0.52 -4.17
C VAL A 27 6.59 0.84 -5.13
N GLY A 28 7.86 0.65 -4.72
CA GLY A 28 9.02 1.00 -5.54
C GLY A 28 9.10 0.16 -6.80
N MET A 29 8.84 -1.15 -6.70
CA MET A 29 8.85 -2.04 -7.87
C MET A 29 7.67 -1.76 -8.81
N THR A 30 6.49 -1.45 -8.25
CA THR A 30 5.34 -1.01 -9.06
C THR A 30 5.67 0.30 -9.79
N LEU A 31 6.37 1.25 -9.13
CA LEU A 31 6.81 2.49 -9.78
C LEU A 31 7.79 2.22 -10.93
N ALA A 32 8.74 1.30 -10.75
CA ALA A 32 9.67 0.95 -11.82
C ALA A 32 8.95 0.41 -13.05
N LEU A 33 7.99 -0.52 -12.87
CA LEU A 33 7.19 -1.07 -13.97
C LEU A 33 6.25 -0.03 -14.59
N ALA A 34 5.62 0.82 -13.78
CA ALA A 34 4.78 1.91 -14.28
C ALA A 34 5.60 2.94 -15.08
N SER A 35 6.80 3.25 -14.63
CA SER A 35 7.76 4.12 -15.33
C SER A 35 8.17 3.51 -16.66
N ALA A 36 8.55 2.23 -16.66
CA ALA A 36 8.92 1.50 -17.89
C ALA A 36 7.76 1.48 -18.91
N LYS A 37 6.52 1.27 -18.45
CA LYS A 37 5.31 1.35 -19.29
C LYS A 37 5.12 2.72 -19.94
N MET A 38 5.59 3.76 -19.27
CA MET A 38 5.55 5.16 -19.76
C MET A 38 6.79 5.58 -20.54
N GLY A 39 7.76 4.66 -20.80
CA GLY A 39 8.99 4.92 -21.54
C GLY A 39 10.11 5.54 -20.71
N ILE A 40 10.06 5.44 -19.38
CA ILE A 40 11.03 6.00 -18.44
C ILE A 40 11.91 4.86 -17.92
N THR A 41 13.24 5.05 -17.97
CA THR A 41 14.21 4.07 -17.48
C THR A 41 14.48 4.25 -15.98
N ALA A 42 14.69 3.14 -15.25
CA ALA A 42 14.87 3.17 -13.81
C ALA A 42 16.03 2.30 -13.32
N HIS A 43 16.81 2.80 -12.36
CA HIS A 43 17.53 1.98 -11.41
C HIS A 43 16.61 1.70 -10.21
N VAL A 44 16.57 0.47 -9.73
CA VAL A 44 15.94 0.10 -8.46
C VAL A 44 17.00 -0.48 -7.55
N VAL A 45 17.14 0.09 -6.35
CA VAL A 45 18.11 -0.34 -5.35
C VAL A 45 17.39 -0.87 -4.12
N ASP A 46 17.67 -2.09 -3.72
CA ASP A 46 17.16 -2.66 -2.47
C ASP A 46 18.26 -3.44 -1.73
N LYS A 47 18.31 -3.25 -0.41
CA LYS A 47 19.25 -3.96 0.46
C LYS A 47 18.91 -5.43 0.67
N ALA A 48 17.65 -5.80 0.49
CA ALA A 48 17.19 -7.17 0.65
C ALA A 48 17.39 -7.98 -0.63
N ASP A 49 17.64 -9.27 -0.47
CA ASP A 49 17.58 -10.23 -1.57
C ASP A 49 16.11 -10.55 -1.88
N PRO A 50 15.69 -10.55 -3.15
CA PRO A 50 14.37 -10.98 -3.56
C PRO A 50 13.97 -12.37 -3.04
N ALA A 51 14.92 -13.30 -2.96
CA ALA A 51 14.67 -14.65 -2.43
C ALA A 51 14.23 -14.62 -0.97
N ASP A 52 14.90 -13.81 -0.13
CA ASP A 52 14.53 -13.64 1.28
C ASP A 52 13.15 -13.02 1.44
N LEU A 53 12.82 -12.02 0.59
CA LEU A 53 11.55 -11.32 0.63
C LEU A 53 10.36 -12.17 0.14
N THR A 54 10.62 -13.22 -0.61
CA THR A 54 9.60 -14.12 -1.19
C THR A 54 9.62 -15.51 -0.59
N ALA A 55 10.51 -15.78 0.37
CA ALA A 55 10.55 -17.04 1.10
C ALA A 55 9.20 -17.31 1.78
N GLU A 56 8.88 -18.60 1.97
CA GLU A 56 7.65 -18.98 2.65
C GLU A 56 7.68 -18.50 4.11
N GLY A 57 6.64 -17.79 4.52
CA GLY A 57 6.54 -17.21 5.86
C GLY A 57 7.27 -15.88 6.06
N ALA A 58 8.03 -15.36 5.09
CA ALA A 58 8.74 -14.08 5.21
C ALA A 58 7.80 -12.88 5.42
N ASP A 59 6.65 -12.87 4.77
CA ASP A 59 5.61 -11.84 4.91
C ASP A 59 4.23 -12.49 4.94
N GLY A 60 3.67 -12.64 6.14
CA GLY A 60 2.32 -13.21 6.33
C GLY A 60 1.17 -12.21 6.14
N ARG A 61 1.47 -10.96 5.71
CA ARG A 61 0.44 -9.95 5.50
C ARG A 61 -0.29 -10.14 4.19
N ALA A 62 -1.55 -9.70 4.18
CA ALA A 62 -2.35 -9.57 2.98
C ALA A 62 -2.77 -8.11 2.78
N SER A 63 -2.98 -7.71 1.55
CA SER A 63 -3.40 -6.36 1.16
C SER A 63 -4.69 -6.41 0.36
N ALA A 64 -5.62 -5.51 0.70
CA ALA A 64 -6.78 -5.22 -0.13
C ALA A 64 -6.36 -4.27 -1.24
N ILE A 65 -6.42 -4.74 -2.47
CA ILE A 65 -6.15 -3.95 -3.68
C ILE A 65 -7.48 -3.42 -4.21
N SER A 66 -7.66 -2.11 -4.16
CA SER A 66 -8.87 -1.44 -4.66
C SER A 66 -9.02 -1.59 -6.18
N SER A 67 -10.23 -1.38 -6.73
CA SER A 67 -10.47 -1.47 -8.17
C SER A 67 -9.52 -0.58 -8.98
N ALA A 68 -9.28 0.66 -8.55
CA ALA A 68 -8.35 1.56 -9.24
C ALA A 68 -6.90 1.06 -9.19
N SER A 69 -6.46 0.51 -8.05
CA SER A 69 -5.13 -0.08 -7.93
C SER A 69 -4.99 -1.37 -8.73
N TRP A 70 -6.07 -2.13 -8.88
CA TRP A 70 -6.12 -3.29 -9.76
C TRP A 70 -5.92 -2.88 -11.22
N ASN A 71 -6.57 -1.81 -11.69
CA ASN A 71 -6.35 -1.28 -13.03
C ASN A 71 -4.87 -0.92 -13.27
N LEU A 72 -4.21 -0.33 -12.27
CA LEU A 72 -2.76 -0.07 -12.37
C LEU A 72 -1.98 -1.37 -12.64
N PHE A 73 -2.26 -2.44 -11.87
CA PHE A 73 -1.58 -3.73 -12.09
C PHE A 73 -1.89 -4.32 -13.47
N CYS A 74 -3.11 -4.23 -13.96
CA CYS A 74 -3.48 -4.63 -15.32
C CYS A 74 -2.70 -3.80 -16.36
N ASN A 75 -2.70 -2.49 -16.22
CA ASN A 75 -2.06 -1.57 -17.17
C ASN A 75 -0.53 -1.72 -17.23
N ILE A 76 0.11 -2.18 -16.17
CA ILE A 76 1.56 -2.52 -16.17
C ILE A 76 1.84 -3.99 -16.51
N GLY A 77 0.82 -4.77 -16.92
CA GLY A 77 0.97 -6.12 -17.46
C GLY A 77 0.96 -7.25 -16.43
N LEU A 78 0.46 -7.03 -15.21
CA LEU A 78 0.44 -8.03 -14.15
C LEU A 78 -0.89 -8.81 -14.06
N GLU A 79 -1.86 -8.53 -14.93
CA GLU A 79 -3.20 -9.12 -14.86
C GLU A 79 -3.15 -10.66 -14.87
N ALA A 80 -2.48 -11.25 -15.86
CA ALA A 80 -2.40 -12.70 -16.02
C ALA A 80 -1.76 -13.40 -14.81
N ALA A 81 -0.76 -12.76 -14.19
CA ALA A 81 -0.06 -13.31 -13.03
C ALA A 81 -0.89 -13.19 -11.74
N LEU A 82 -1.64 -12.10 -11.57
CA LEU A 82 -2.33 -11.79 -10.32
C LEU A 82 -3.82 -12.20 -10.31
N ALA A 83 -4.51 -12.22 -11.46
CA ALA A 83 -5.94 -12.52 -11.49
C ALA A 83 -6.32 -13.84 -10.78
N PRO A 84 -5.58 -14.96 -10.96
CA PRO A 84 -5.92 -16.23 -10.31
C PRO A 84 -5.59 -16.27 -8.81
N LEU A 85 -4.79 -15.33 -8.30
CA LEU A 85 -4.29 -15.31 -6.92
C LEU A 85 -5.10 -14.37 -6.01
N GLY A 86 -5.99 -13.57 -6.57
CA GLY A 86 -6.76 -12.55 -5.85
C GLY A 86 -8.14 -13.03 -5.44
N CYS A 87 -8.45 -13.04 -4.15
CA CYS A 87 -9.80 -13.25 -3.67
C CYS A 87 -10.65 -11.99 -3.89
N PRO A 88 -11.77 -12.03 -4.63
CA PRO A 88 -12.63 -10.86 -4.82
C PRO A 88 -13.19 -10.33 -3.49
N ILE A 89 -13.43 -9.01 -3.43
CA ILE A 89 -14.23 -8.37 -2.38
C ILE A 89 -15.51 -7.90 -3.05
N ASP A 90 -16.58 -8.70 -2.93
CA ASP A 90 -17.87 -8.44 -3.56
C ASP A 90 -18.82 -7.70 -2.61
N ALA A 91 -18.50 -7.68 -1.33
CA ALA A 91 -19.22 -6.89 -0.34
C ALA A 91 -18.29 -6.42 0.77
N ILE A 92 -18.59 -5.25 1.34
CA ILE A 92 -18.00 -4.77 2.59
C ILE A 92 -19.15 -4.56 3.57
N ALA A 93 -19.12 -5.29 4.68
CA ALA A 93 -20.10 -5.20 5.77
C ALA A 93 -19.47 -4.47 6.95
N VAL A 94 -20.05 -3.32 7.31
CA VAL A 94 -19.60 -2.49 8.44
C VAL A 94 -20.63 -2.55 9.56
N THR A 95 -20.21 -2.85 10.79
CA THR A 95 -21.11 -2.99 11.94
C THR A 95 -20.50 -2.50 13.24
N ASP A 96 -21.35 -2.09 14.17
CA ASP A 96 -20.98 -1.76 15.55
C ASP A 96 -21.25 -2.98 16.45
N GLN A 97 -20.21 -3.76 16.78
CA GLN A 97 -20.27 -4.95 17.67
C GLN A 97 -21.28 -6.02 17.19
N MET A 98 -21.33 -6.31 15.91
CA MET A 98 -22.31 -7.27 15.33
C MET A 98 -23.79 -6.95 15.62
N LYS A 99 -24.10 -5.77 16.17
CA LYS A 99 -25.46 -5.33 16.48
C LYS A 99 -26.23 -4.95 15.22
N PRO A 100 -27.58 -4.99 15.27
CA PRO A 100 -28.42 -4.52 14.16
C PRO A 100 -28.09 -3.09 13.72
N GLY A 101 -28.17 -2.82 12.41
CA GLY A 101 -27.87 -1.49 11.83
C GLY A 101 -26.56 -1.44 11.04
N ARG A 102 -26.14 -2.57 10.44
CA ARG A 102 -24.96 -2.64 9.58
C ARG A 102 -25.12 -1.83 8.30
N ILE A 103 -24.00 -1.43 7.71
CA ILE A 103 -23.93 -0.90 6.34
C ILE A 103 -23.37 -2.00 5.45
N ASP A 104 -24.05 -2.29 4.35
CA ASP A 104 -23.57 -3.19 3.31
C ASP A 104 -23.21 -2.37 2.07
N PHE A 105 -21.94 -2.37 1.71
CA PHE A 105 -21.47 -1.84 0.44
C PHE A 105 -21.36 -2.99 -0.56
N ARG A 106 -22.07 -2.89 -1.66
CA ARG A 106 -22.03 -3.84 -2.78
C ARG A 106 -21.90 -3.08 -4.09
N PRO A 107 -21.12 -3.56 -5.06
CA PRO A 107 -21.05 -2.92 -6.37
C PRO A 107 -22.41 -2.96 -7.05
N GLY A 108 -22.65 -1.99 -7.93
CA GLY A 108 -23.81 -2.00 -8.83
C GLY A 108 -23.69 -3.12 -9.87
N ALA A 109 -24.80 -3.41 -10.57
CA ALA A 109 -24.79 -4.35 -11.66
C ALA A 109 -23.80 -3.90 -12.76
N GLY A 110 -22.82 -4.76 -13.09
CA GLY A 110 -21.77 -4.46 -14.07
C GLY A 110 -20.52 -3.77 -13.55
N ASP A 111 -20.50 -3.37 -12.27
CA ASP A 111 -19.36 -2.62 -11.71
C ASP A 111 -18.11 -3.47 -11.37
N GLY A 112 -18.18 -4.78 -11.41
CA GLY A 112 -17.13 -5.68 -10.92
C GLY A 112 -16.97 -5.59 -9.39
N SER A 113 -15.99 -6.31 -8.82
CA SER A 113 -15.71 -6.34 -7.39
C SER A 113 -15.23 -4.98 -6.86
N LEU A 114 -15.43 -4.71 -5.57
CA LEU A 114 -14.93 -3.51 -4.89
C LEU A 114 -13.40 -3.46 -4.83
N GLY A 115 -12.77 -4.61 -4.91
CA GLY A 115 -11.33 -4.83 -4.89
C GLY A 115 -11.02 -6.31 -4.80
N ARG A 116 -9.76 -6.65 -4.52
CA ARG A 116 -9.29 -8.03 -4.36
C ARG A 116 -8.31 -8.13 -3.21
N MET A 117 -8.36 -9.22 -2.47
CA MET A 117 -7.38 -9.53 -1.44
C MET A 117 -6.24 -10.38 -2.01
N TYR A 118 -5.01 -9.99 -1.69
CA TYR A 118 -3.80 -10.72 -2.08
C TYR A 118 -2.89 -10.94 -0.89
N ALA A 119 -2.21 -12.07 -0.83
CA ALA A 119 -1.01 -12.15 -0.02
C ALA A 119 0.08 -11.20 -0.60
N ASN A 120 0.76 -10.44 0.25
CA ASN A 120 1.81 -9.53 -0.21
C ASN A 120 2.93 -10.25 -0.94
N ARG A 121 3.20 -11.50 -0.55
CA ARG A 121 4.16 -12.38 -1.21
C ARG A 121 3.82 -12.59 -2.69
N ASP A 122 2.56 -12.83 -3.01
CA ASP A 122 2.13 -13.09 -4.39
C ASP A 122 2.27 -11.84 -5.28
N ILE A 123 1.88 -10.67 -4.75
CA ILE A 123 2.11 -9.40 -5.46
C ILE A 123 3.61 -9.20 -5.69
N ARG A 124 4.44 -9.46 -4.69
CA ARG A 124 5.90 -9.28 -4.78
C ARG A 124 6.52 -10.21 -5.82
N LEU A 125 6.12 -11.49 -5.85
CA LEU A 125 6.57 -12.46 -6.85
C LEU A 125 6.22 -12.00 -8.26
N ALA A 126 4.98 -11.56 -8.49
CA ALA A 126 4.53 -11.07 -9.80
C ALA A 126 5.31 -9.81 -10.24
N LEU A 127 5.54 -8.86 -9.32
CA LEU A 127 6.33 -7.66 -9.59
C LEU A 127 7.78 -7.99 -9.92
N PHE A 128 8.41 -8.89 -9.18
CA PHE A 128 9.81 -9.28 -9.37
C PHE A 128 10.00 -10.01 -10.69
N GLU A 129 9.10 -10.91 -11.02
CA GLU A 129 9.14 -11.64 -12.29
C GLU A 129 8.99 -10.69 -13.49
N ALA A 130 8.02 -9.77 -13.43
CA ALA A 130 7.83 -8.77 -14.48
C ALA A 130 9.04 -7.83 -14.62
N ALA A 131 9.63 -7.38 -13.49
CA ALA A 131 10.78 -6.48 -13.50
C ALA A 131 12.04 -7.14 -14.07
N ARG A 132 12.25 -8.43 -13.80
CA ARG A 132 13.41 -9.20 -14.29
C ARG A 132 13.49 -9.21 -15.82
N HIS A 133 12.34 -9.20 -16.49
CA HIS A 133 12.23 -9.22 -17.95
C HIS A 133 12.06 -7.85 -18.60
N GLN A 134 12.16 -6.76 -17.80
CA GLN A 134 11.97 -5.38 -18.30
C GLN A 134 13.30 -4.67 -18.53
N PRO A 135 13.77 -4.50 -19.80
CA PRO A 135 15.07 -3.88 -20.11
C PRO A 135 15.20 -2.44 -19.60
N ALA A 136 14.08 -1.72 -19.46
CA ALA A 136 14.07 -0.37 -18.92
C ALA A 136 14.39 -0.31 -17.42
N ILE A 137 14.46 -1.44 -16.71
CA ILE A 137 14.74 -1.53 -15.27
C ILE A 137 16.11 -2.17 -15.06
N ALA A 138 17.02 -1.46 -14.37
CA ALA A 138 18.24 -2.04 -13.82
C ALA A 138 18.05 -2.26 -12.32
N TRP A 139 17.96 -3.51 -11.92
CA TRP A 139 17.65 -3.89 -10.52
C TRP A 139 18.90 -4.31 -9.77
N HIS A 140 19.19 -3.61 -8.66
CA HIS A 140 20.37 -3.80 -7.79
C HIS A 140 19.88 -4.27 -6.43
N THR A 141 20.09 -5.55 -6.12
CA THR A 141 19.64 -6.22 -4.90
C THR A 141 20.81 -6.57 -3.99
N GLY A 142 20.56 -6.70 -2.68
CA GLY A 142 21.61 -7.04 -1.71
C GLY A 142 22.63 -5.92 -1.49
N VAL A 143 22.30 -4.68 -1.92
CA VAL A 143 23.20 -3.52 -1.83
C VAL A 143 22.51 -2.31 -1.20
N GLU A 144 23.26 -1.56 -0.42
CA GLU A 144 22.77 -0.35 0.26
C GLU A 144 23.29 0.91 -0.41
N PRO A 145 22.48 1.98 -0.54
CA PRO A 145 22.94 3.28 -0.96
C PRO A 145 23.73 3.94 0.19
N LEU A 146 25.03 4.19 0.00
CA LEU A 146 25.92 4.80 0.99
C LEU A 146 25.87 6.31 0.96
N ARG A 147 25.90 6.90 -0.24
CA ARG A 147 25.85 8.36 -0.45
C ARG A 147 24.89 8.70 -1.56
N ARG A 148 24.16 9.79 -1.38
CA ARG A 148 23.23 10.36 -2.38
C ARG A 148 23.61 11.81 -2.61
N THR A 149 24.00 12.15 -3.85
CA THR A 149 24.35 13.52 -4.23
C THR A 149 23.37 14.00 -5.30
N ARG A 150 22.84 15.20 -5.11
CA ARG A 150 21.91 15.82 -6.06
C ARG A 150 22.44 17.22 -6.40
N GLY A 151 22.63 17.46 -7.67
CA GLY A 151 23.17 18.70 -8.20
C GLY A 151 22.31 19.26 -9.33
N PRO A 152 22.75 20.36 -9.97
CA PRO A 152 22.03 20.93 -11.11
C PRO A 152 21.94 19.99 -12.30
N HIS A 153 22.91 19.07 -12.44
CA HIS A 153 23.03 18.18 -13.61
C HIS A 153 22.51 16.75 -13.37
N GLY A 154 21.96 16.44 -12.20
CA GLY A 154 21.41 15.10 -11.92
C GLY A 154 21.64 14.61 -10.51
N VAL A 155 21.48 13.30 -10.37
CA VAL A 155 21.59 12.54 -9.13
C VAL A 155 22.68 11.49 -9.29
N THR A 156 23.47 11.31 -8.22
CA THR A 156 24.46 10.23 -8.11
C THR A 156 24.22 9.46 -6.82
N VAL A 157 24.24 8.13 -6.88
CA VAL A 157 24.11 7.22 -5.74
C VAL A 157 25.28 6.26 -5.72
N GLU A 158 26.08 6.30 -4.66
CA GLU A 158 27.18 5.36 -4.41
C GLU A 158 26.61 4.15 -3.63
N LEU A 159 26.87 2.94 -4.09
CA LEU A 159 26.40 1.69 -3.51
C LEU A 159 27.47 1.04 -2.64
N SER A 160 27.06 0.18 -1.73
CA SER A 160 27.92 -0.57 -0.79
C SER A 160 28.92 -1.53 -1.48
N ASP A 161 28.68 -1.90 -2.73
CA ASP A 161 29.57 -2.74 -3.55
C ASP A 161 30.55 -1.94 -4.42
N GLY A 162 30.60 -0.60 -4.23
CA GLY A 162 31.49 0.31 -4.93
C GLY A 162 30.97 0.83 -6.26
N ARG A 163 29.83 0.36 -6.75
CA ARG A 163 29.20 0.90 -7.97
C ARG A 163 28.60 2.28 -7.70
N THR A 164 28.62 3.09 -8.76
CA THR A 164 27.99 4.43 -8.77
C THR A 164 26.90 4.47 -9.82
N LEU A 165 25.70 4.84 -9.43
CA LEU A 165 24.55 5.03 -10.32
C LEU A 165 24.30 6.51 -10.55
N THR A 166 23.88 6.86 -11.79
CA THR A 166 23.51 8.23 -12.14
C THR A 166 22.10 8.29 -12.70
N GLY A 167 21.41 9.40 -12.47
CA GLY A 167 20.05 9.62 -12.96
C GLY A 167 19.63 11.09 -12.87
N SER A 168 18.46 11.40 -13.39
CA SER A 168 17.90 12.76 -13.36
C SER A 168 17.05 13.03 -12.12
N LEU A 169 16.46 11.98 -11.52
CA LEU A 169 15.58 12.08 -10.34
C LEU A 169 15.87 10.95 -9.36
N LEU A 170 15.92 11.27 -8.06
CA LEU A 170 15.91 10.32 -6.96
C LEU A 170 14.48 10.10 -6.45
N VAL A 171 14.08 8.84 -6.25
CA VAL A 171 12.77 8.52 -5.65
C VAL A 171 12.97 7.68 -4.39
N GLY A 172 12.53 8.21 -3.26
CA GLY A 172 12.52 7.49 -1.98
C GLY A 172 11.26 6.64 -1.85
N ALA A 173 11.43 5.31 -1.85
CA ALA A 173 10.38 4.30 -1.69
C ALA A 173 10.71 3.30 -0.55
N GLU A 174 11.58 3.72 0.42
CA GLU A 174 12.14 2.88 1.47
C GLU A 174 11.18 2.63 2.65
N GLY A 175 9.92 3.04 2.52
CA GLY A 175 8.91 2.84 3.53
C GLY A 175 8.98 3.82 4.70
N ARG A 176 8.32 3.47 5.81
CA ARG A 176 8.09 4.39 6.96
C ARG A 176 9.33 5.02 7.55
N ARG A 177 10.46 4.32 7.53
CA ARG A 177 11.74 4.78 8.08
C ARG A 177 12.69 5.27 7.00
N SER A 178 12.17 5.84 5.91
CA SER A 178 12.97 6.29 4.77
C SER A 178 14.20 7.11 5.17
N PRO A 179 15.42 6.61 4.94
CA PRO A 179 16.65 7.36 5.14
C PRO A 179 16.70 8.58 4.24
N THR A 180 16.25 8.44 2.98
CA THR A 180 16.20 9.53 2.01
C THR A 180 15.38 10.72 2.53
N ARG A 181 14.19 10.47 3.09
CA ARG A 181 13.38 11.52 3.71
C ARG A 181 14.12 12.20 4.87
N TYR A 182 14.76 11.40 5.72
CA TYR A 182 15.49 11.92 6.89
C TYR A 182 16.69 12.78 6.49
N GLU A 183 17.51 12.31 5.54
CA GLU A 183 18.69 13.04 5.02
C GLU A 183 18.31 14.35 4.34
N GLU A 184 17.13 14.41 3.70
CA GLU A 184 16.59 15.63 3.10
C GLU A 184 16.07 16.64 4.13
N GLY A 185 16.08 16.31 5.41
CA GLY A 185 15.51 17.17 6.46
C GLY A 185 14.00 17.36 6.32
N ILE A 186 13.28 16.44 5.65
CA ILE A 186 11.83 16.52 5.52
C ILE A 186 11.19 16.09 6.84
N GLY A 187 10.59 17.06 7.53
CA GLY A 187 9.89 16.82 8.78
C GLY A 187 8.66 15.92 8.62
N LEU A 188 8.29 15.22 9.69
CA LEU A 188 7.08 14.40 9.78
C LEU A 188 6.08 15.00 10.75
N VAL A 189 4.82 15.05 10.35
CA VAL A 189 3.71 15.05 11.29
C VAL A 189 3.38 13.58 11.58
N ALA A 190 3.66 13.14 12.79
CA ALA A 190 3.51 11.74 13.16
C ALA A 190 2.98 11.58 14.58
N TRP A 191 2.12 10.58 14.79
CA TRP A 191 1.71 10.13 16.12
C TRP A 191 1.46 8.63 16.13
N TYR A 192 1.58 8.05 17.32
CA TYR A 192 1.18 6.66 17.54
C TYR A 192 -0.24 6.62 18.08
N TYR A 193 -1.07 5.80 17.46
CA TYR A 193 -2.31 5.41 18.10
C TYR A 193 -1.95 4.51 19.29
N LYS A 194 -2.67 4.65 20.40
CA LYS A 194 -2.45 3.76 21.56
C LYS A 194 -3.01 2.35 21.28
N HIS A 195 -2.84 1.87 20.06
CA HIS A 195 -3.39 0.61 19.55
C HIS A 195 -2.32 -0.18 18.78
N THR A 196 -2.48 -1.50 18.82
CA THR A 196 -1.66 -2.46 18.09
C THR A 196 -2.59 -3.37 17.29
N ALA A 197 -2.31 -3.61 16.02
CA ALA A 197 -3.01 -4.59 15.20
C ALA A 197 -2.39 -5.98 15.39
N ILE A 198 -3.21 -6.94 15.78
CA ILE A 198 -2.87 -8.37 15.77
C ILE A 198 -3.37 -8.93 14.44
N VAL A 199 -2.47 -9.49 13.65
CA VAL A 199 -2.76 -10.01 12.31
C VAL A 199 -2.46 -11.49 12.25
N CYS A 200 -3.36 -12.29 11.68
CA CYS A 200 -3.13 -13.70 11.38
C CYS A 200 -4.05 -14.20 10.27
N GLY A 201 -3.74 -15.38 9.73
CA GLY A 201 -4.65 -16.13 8.87
C GLY A 201 -5.56 -17.04 9.71
N LEU A 202 -6.80 -17.17 9.28
CA LEU A 202 -7.79 -18.09 9.84
C LEU A 202 -8.26 -19.06 8.75
N THR A 203 -8.57 -20.31 9.14
CA THR A 203 -9.46 -21.21 8.40
C THR A 203 -10.79 -21.30 9.12
N HIS A 204 -11.88 -21.55 8.37
CA HIS A 204 -13.23 -21.59 8.93
C HIS A 204 -14.16 -22.54 8.16
N ALA A 205 -15.25 -22.97 8.83
CA ALA A 205 -16.15 -23.97 8.32
C ALA A 205 -17.15 -23.44 7.28
N LYS A 206 -17.66 -22.20 7.47
CA LYS A 206 -18.67 -21.62 6.57
C LYS A 206 -18.00 -20.66 5.58
N PRO A 207 -18.47 -20.56 4.32
CA PRO A 207 -17.92 -19.64 3.33
C PRO A 207 -18.05 -18.17 3.77
N HIS A 208 -17.11 -17.34 3.34
CA HIS A 208 -17.12 -15.88 3.58
C HIS A 208 -17.90 -15.10 2.51
N ASP A 209 -18.35 -15.76 1.45
CA ASP A 209 -19.11 -15.17 0.32
C ASP A 209 -18.46 -13.87 -0.20
N ASN A 210 -17.13 -13.85 -0.30
CA ASN A 210 -16.32 -12.70 -0.74
C ASN A 210 -16.63 -11.39 0.03
N THR A 211 -17.07 -11.50 1.28
CA THR A 211 -17.44 -10.37 2.12
C THR A 211 -16.31 -9.99 3.06
N ALA A 212 -15.83 -8.76 2.97
CA ALA A 212 -14.97 -8.15 3.96
C ALA A 212 -15.81 -7.59 5.11
N TRP A 213 -15.50 -7.97 6.33
CA TRP A 213 -16.16 -7.47 7.54
C TRP A 213 -15.28 -6.45 8.25
N GLU A 214 -15.86 -5.31 8.60
CA GLU A 214 -15.27 -4.31 9.47
C GLU A 214 -16.18 -4.11 10.69
N ILE A 215 -15.78 -4.70 11.82
CA ILE A 215 -16.56 -4.71 13.06
C ILE A 215 -15.91 -3.75 14.03
N PHE A 216 -16.59 -2.70 14.41
CA PHE A 216 -16.08 -1.70 15.34
C PHE A 216 -16.43 -2.04 16.78
N TYR A 217 -15.41 -2.32 17.58
CA TYR A 217 -15.50 -2.43 19.03
C TYR A 217 -14.95 -1.18 19.71
N ALA A 218 -15.34 -0.94 20.96
CA ALA A 218 -14.81 0.19 21.74
C ALA A 218 -13.28 0.11 21.95
N ALA A 219 -12.74 -1.12 21.97
CA ALA A 219 -11.30 -1.38 22.11
C ALA A 219 -10.53 -1.23 20.80
N GLY A 220 -11.21 -1.09 19.67
CA GLY A 220 -10.62 -0.96 18.33
C GLY A 220 -11.35 -1.78 17.27
N PRO A 221 -11.10 -1.52 15.99
CA PRO A 221 -11.68 -2.25 14.88
C PRO A 221 -11.18 -3.71 14.80
N PHE A 222 -12.05 -4.55 14.25
CA PHE A 222 -11.83 -5.97 14.04
C PHE A 222 -12.27 -6.30 12.62
N ALA A 223 -11.32 -6.58 11.74
CA ALA A 223 -11.58 -6.85 10.33
C ALA A 223 -11.35 -8.32 9.98
N LEU A 224 -12.24 -8.86 9.16
CA LEU A 224 -12.10 -10.17 8.53
C LEU A 224 -12.14 -9.96 7.03
N LEU A 225 -11.07 -10.33 6.36
CA LEU A 225 -10.88 -10.08 4.94
C LEU A 225 -10.84 -11.43 4.19
N PRO A 226 -11.64 -11.60 3.14
CA PRO A 226 -11.75 -12.88 2.45
C PRO A 226 -10.43 -13.25 1.76
N LEU A 227 -10.03 -14.52 1.83
CA LEU A 227 -8.89 -15.08 1.10
C LEU A 227 -9.36 -16.26 0.29
N LEU A 228 -8.64 -16.60 -0.78
CA LEU A 228 -8.91 -17.82 -1.53
C LEU A 228 -8.80 -19.03 -0.61
N ASP A 229 -9.61 -20.06 -0.88
CA ASP A 229 -9.54 -21.33 -0.18
C ASP A 229 -8.13 -21.93 -0.28
N ASP A 230 -7.75 -22.71 0.71
CA ASP A 230 -6.45 -23.38 0.66
C ASP A 230 -6.48 -24.59 -0.29
N ALA A 231 -5.32 -25.21 -0.50
CA ALA A 231 -5.19 -26.39 -1.35
C ALA A 231 -6.05 -27.59 -0.90
N LYS A 232 -6.59 -27.57 0.33
CA LYS A 232 -7.50 -28.59 0.87
C LYS A 232 -8.98 -28.17 0.76
N GLY A 233 -9.27 -27.05 0.10
CA GLY A 233 -10.63 -26.50 -0.05
C GLY A 233 -11.19 -25.89 1.25
N ARG A 234 -10.36 -25.58 2.23
CA ARG A 234 -10.83 -24.90 3.47
C ARG A 234 -10.95 -23.40 3.23
N HIS A 235 -12.06 -22.82 3.64
CA HIS A 235 -12.28 -21.38 3.58
C HIS A 235 -11.28 -20.65 4.46
N ARG A 236 -10.79 -19.50 3.98
CA ARG A 236 -9.78 -18.71 4.69
C ARG A 236 -10.15 -17.23 4.76
N SER A 237 -9.72 -16.60 5.85
CA SER A 237 -9.78 -15.14 6.00
C SER A 237 -8.52 -14.61 6.66
N ALA A 238 -8.12 -13.39 6.32
CA ALA A 238 -7.14 -12.64 7.09
C ALA A 238 -7.87 -11.90 8.22
N LEU A 239 -7.38 -12.04 9.44
CA LEU A 239 -7.83 -11.28 10.60
C LEU A 239 -6.92 -10.08 10.82
N VAL A 240 -7.51 -8.91 11.05
CA VAL A 240 -6.83 -7.73 11.59
C VAL A 240 -7.60 -7.28 12.83
N TRP A 241 -7.10 -7.65 13.99
CA TRP A 241 -7.71 -7.30 15.27
C TRP A 241 -6.94 -6.19 15.97
N THR A 242 -7.51 -5.02 16.02
CA THR A 242 -6.92 -3.87 16.72
C THR A 242 -7.28 -3.89 18.19
N VAL A 243 -6.26 -3.83 19.05
CA VAL A 243 -6.39 -3.82 20.51
C VAL A 243 -5.62 -2.63 21.10
N PRO A 244 -5.97 -2.16 22.31
CA PRO A 244 -5.10 -1.24 23.04
C PRO A 244 -3.67 -1.79 23.17
N THR A 245 -2.66 -0.94 22.99
CA THR A 245 -1.26 -1.41 23.04
C THR A 245 -0.90 -2.08 24.37
N ALA A 246 -1.53 -1.64 25.46
CA ALA A 246 -1.35 -2.26 26.78
C ALA A 246 -1.80 -3.74 26.81
N ASP A 247 -2.81 -4.10 26.02
CA ASP A 247 -3.40 -5.44 25.98
C ASP A 247 -2.69 -6.37 24.98
N ALA A 248 -1.98 -5.79 24.02
CA ALA A 248 -1.39 -6.53 22.90
C ALA A 248 -0.49 -7.69 23.33
N ARG A 249 0.33 -7.48 24.37
CA ARG A 249 1.20 -8.54 24.93
C ARG A 249 0.37 -9.71 25.48
N GLY A 250 -0.73 -9.43 26.19
CA GLY A 250 -1.64 -10.44 26.73
C GLY A 250 -2.29 -11.25 25.62
N VAL A 251 -2.79 -10.58 24.57
CA VAL A 251 -3.40 -11.24 23.40
C VAL A 251 -2.41 -12.11 22.65
N MET A 252 -1.18 -11.63 22.47
CA MET A 252 -0.10 -12.42 21.84
C MET A 252 0.32 -13.63 22.66
N ALA A 253 0.24 -13.56 23.97
CA ALA A 253 0.60 -14.64 24.91
C ALA A 253 -0.51 -15.70 25.13
N MET A 254 -1.72 -15.48 24.61
CA MET A 254 -2.82 -16.45 24.69
C MET A 254 -2.41 -17.77 24.00
N SER A 255 -2.87 -18.91 24.53
CA SER A 255 -2.86 -20.16 23.75
C SER A 255 -3.71 -20.02 22.49
N ASP A 256 -3.47 -20.86 21.48
CA ASP A 256 -4.25 -20.81 20.24
C ASP A 256 -5.74 -21.06 20.50
N ALA A 257 -6.07 -21.96 21.42
CA ALA A 257 -7.45 -22.24 21.81
C ALA A 257 -8.15 -21.02 22.48
N MET A 258 -7.44 -20.31 23.38
CA MET A 258 -7.96 -19.10 24.00
C MET A 258 -8.15 -17.99 22.98
N PHE A 259 -7.16 -17.78 22.08
CA PHE A 259 -7.23 -16.77 21.05
C PHE A 259 -8.41 -17.02 20.08
N ILE A 260 -8.57 -18.26 19.61
CA ILE A 260 -9.69 -18.66 18.73
C ILE A 260 -11.04 -18.48 19.47
N GLY A 261 -11.12 -18.82 20.76
CA GLY A 261 -12.33 -18.56 21.56
C GLY A 261 -12.72 -17.08 21.60
N GLU A 262 -11.74 -16.19 21.81
CA GLU A 262 -11.94 -14.74 21.77
C GLU A 262 -12.36 -14.21 20.38
N VAL A 263 -11.78 -14.75 19.33
CA VAL A 263 -12.14 -14.41 17.95
C VAL A 263 -13.56 -14.88 17.64
N THR A 264 -13.90 -16.13 17.98
CA THR A 264 -15.24 -16.72 17.77
C THR A 264 -16.33 -15.92 18.51
N ALA A 265 -16.05 -15.53 19.75
CA ALA A 265 -16.99 -14.71 20.55
C ALA A 265 -17.28 -13.36 19.89
N ARG A 266 -16.26 -12.70 19.29
CA ARG A 266 -16.44 -11.42 18.57
C ARG A 266 -17.20 -11.56 17.26
N MET A 267 -17.09 -12.72 16.63
CA MET A 267 -17.77 -12.99 15.36
C MET A 267 -19.20 -13.54 15.54
N GLU A 268 -19.62 -13.80 16.78
CA GLU A 268 -20.93 -14.39 17.09
C GLU A 268 -21.25 -15.64 16.26
N GLY A 269 -20.24 -16.47 15.98
CA GLY A 269 -20.38 -17.72 15.20
C GLY A 269 -20.58 -17.52 13.69
N LEU A 270 -20.28 -16.34 13.14
CA LEU A 270 -20.45 -15.98 11.72
C LEU A 270 -19.89 -17.05 10.77
N TYR A 271 -18.66 -17.53 11.02
CA TYR A 271 -17.96 -18.48 10.16
C TYR A 271 -17.90 -19.93 10.70
N GLY A 272 -18.60 -20.21 11.80
CA GLY A 272 -18.58 -21.53 12.44
C GLY A 272 -17.25 -21.83 13.12
N ASP A 273 -16.80 -23.07 13.05
CA ASP A 273 -15.53 -23.49 13.66
C ASP A 273 -14.35 -22.81 13.00
N LEU A 274 -13.43 -22.30 13.82
CA LEU A 274 -12.24 -21.56 13.40
C LEU A 274 -10.96 -22.29 13.82
N ALA A 275 -9.91 -22.13 13.01
CA ALA A 275 -8.54 -22.47 13.38
C ALA A 275 -7.55 -21.45 12.83
N LEU A 276 -6.35 -21.36 13.47
CA LEU A 276 -5.26 -20.55 12.93
C LEU A 276 -4.70 -21.20 11.67
N ALA A 277 -4.53 -20.40 10.62
CA ALA A 277 -3.89 -20.78 9.37
C ALA A 277 -2.45 -20.24 9.24
N ALA A 278 -2.11 -19.22 10.05
CA ALA A 278 -0.79 -18.63 10.09
C ALA A 278 -0.48 -18.07 11.49
N PRO A 279 0.80 -17.94 11.88
CA PRO A 279 1.19 -17.34 13.14
C PRO A 279 0.61 -15.92 13.33
N ARG A 280 0.37 -15.57 14.58
CA ARG A 280 -0.03 -14.22 14.97
C ARG A 280 1.15 -13.27 14.91
N MET A 281 0.93 -12.08 14.35
CA MET A 281 1.90 -10.99 14.32
C MET A 281 1.29 -9.72 14.89
N ALA A 282 2.10 -8.89 15.55
CA ALA A 282 1.67 -7.66 16.19
C ALA A 282 2.36 -6.44 15.55
N TYR A 283 1.56 -5.44 15.15
CA TYR A 283 2.04 -4.21 14.51
C TYR A 283 1.53 -2.98 15.26
N PRO A 284 2.41 -2.19 15.92
CA PRO A 284 2.01 -0.91 16.50
C PRO A 284 1.47 0.03 15.41
N LEU A 285 0.33 0.66 15.69
CA LEU A 285 -0.33 1.52 14.74
C LEU A 285 0.14 2.96 14.88
N SER A 286 0.48 3.57 13.76
CA SER A 286 0.92 4.95 13.70
C SER A 286 0.40 5.66 12.45
N TYR A 287 0.27 6.95 12.58
CA TYR A 287 0.08 7.89 11.48
C TYR A 287 1.40 8.60 11.21
N GLN A 288 1.73 8.81 9.97
CA GLN A 288 2.79 9.74 9.59
C GLN A 288 2.49 10.39 8.25
N ASN A 289 2.84 11.66 8.12
CA ASN A 289 2.75 12.41 6.88
C ASN A 289 3.96 13.33 6.76
N ALA A 290 4.68 13.23 5.65
CA ALA A 290 5.79 14.12 5.36
C ALA A 290 5.30 15.55 5.12
N GLY A 291 6.00 16.53 5.63
CA GLY A 291 5.65 17.94 5.46
C GLY A 291 5.72 18.40 4.00
N ARG A 292 6.51 17.70 3.18
CA ARG A 292 6.56 17.81 1.73
C ARG A 292 6.96 16.45 1.14
N ILE A 293 6.56 16.17 -0.09
CA ILE A 293 6.88 14.89 -0.75
C ILE A 293 7.85 15.06 -1.93
N THR A 294 8.37 16.28 -2.11
CA THR A 294 9.35 16.61 -3.16
C THR A 294 10.48 17.44 -2.60
N GLY A 295 11.60 17.46 -3.30
CA GLY A 295 12.78 18.26 -3.02
C GLY A 295 13.58 18.50 -4.30
N ASN A 296 14.82 19.01 -4.19
CA ASN A 296 15.69 19.17 -5.34
C ASN A 296 16.00 17.80 -5.95
N ARG A 297 15.47 17.54 -7.16
CA ARG A 297 15.58 16.25 -7.87
C ARG A 297 15.19 15.06 -6.97
N LEU A 298 14.17 15.22 -6.14
CA LEU A 298 13.69 14.22 -5.20
C LEU A 298 12.17 14.14 -5.20
N ALA A 299 11.65 12.91 -5.22
CA ALA A 299 10.26 12.59 -4.91
C ALA A 299 10.19 11.48 -3.85
N LEU A 300 9.18 11.51 -2.99
CA LEU A 300 8.84 10.44 -2.05
C LEU A 300 7.54 9.78 -2.49
N VAL A 301 7.44 8.44 -2.35
CA VAL A 301 6.24 7.67 -2.68
C VAL A 301 5.90 6.67 -1.56
N GLY A 302 4.63 6.35 -1.42
CA GLY A 302 4.14 5.36 -0.45
C GLY A 302 4.47 5.74 0.99
N ASP A 303 4.80 4.75 1.80
CA ASP A 303 5.09 4.94 3.23
C ASP A 303 6.29 5.86 3.51
N ALA A 304 7.15 6.13 2.54
CA ALA A 304 8.20 7.14 2.66
C ALA A 304 7.61 8.57 2.71
N ALA A 305 6.52 8.82 2.00
CA ALA A 305 5.77 10.07 1.99
C ALA A 305 4.70 10.12 3.10
N HIS A 306 3.96 9.05 3.27
CA HIS A 306 2.81 8.98 4.18
C HIS A 306 2.55 7.55 4.66
N GLY A 307 2.11 7.41 5.89
CA GLY A 307 1.70 6.13 6.47
C GLY A 307 0.46 6.31 7.31
N MET A 308 -0.56 5.52 7.06
CA MET A 308 -1.84 5.62 7.76
C MET A 308 -2.17 4.38 8.58
N HIS A 309 -3.23 4.49 9.38
CA HIS A 309 -3.86 3.37 10.05
C HIS A 309 -4.38 2.36 9.00
N PRO A 310 -4.20 1.04 9.20
CA PRO A 310 -4.58 0.02 8.21
C PRO A 310 -6.09 -0.21 8.06
N ILE A 311 -6.94 0.66 8.61
CA ILE A 311 -8.40 0.58 8.39
C ILE A 311 -8.70 0.54 6.90
N ALA A 312 -9.58 -0.36 6.52
CA ALA A 312 -10.01 -0.59 5.15
C ALA A 312 -8.86 -0.90 4.15
N GLY A 313 -7.66 -1.29 4.62
CA GLY A 313 -6.55 -1.70 3.75
C GLY A 313 -6.01 -0.61 2.79
N GLN A 314 -6.22 0.68 3.09
CA GLN A 314 -5.93 1.77 2.14
C GLN A 314 -4.44 2.17 2.04
N GLY A 315 -3.58 1.74 2.95
CA GLY A 315 -2.17 2.19 2.97
C GLY A 315 -1.42 1.91 1.66
N LEU A 316 -1.46 0.68 1.17
CA LEU A 316 -0.82 0.32 -0.10
C LEU A 316 -1.50 1.04 -1.29
N ASN A 317 -2.82 1.12 -1.32
CA ASN A 317 -3.57 1.78 -2.40
C ASN A 317 -3.20 3.26 -2.55
N LEU A 318 -2.96 3.95 -1.44
CA LEU A 318 -2.49 5.34 -1.47
C LEU A 318 -1.10 5.45 -2.10
N GLY A 319 -0.18 4.54 -1.77
CA GLY A 319 1.14 4.45 -2.40
C GLY A 319 1.06 4.10 -3.90
N LEU A 320 0.13 3.24 -4.30
CA LEU A 320 -0.11 2.92 -5.72
C LEU A 320 -0.68 4.12 -6.50
N ARG A 321 -1.46 4.98 -5.85
CA ARG A 321 -1.89 6.26 -6.44
C ARG A 321 -0.72 7.23 -6.61
N ASP A 322 0.25 7.25 -5.68
CA ASP A 322 1.49 8.03 -5.85
C ASP A 322 2.26 7.54 -7.08
N VAL A 323 2.38 6.22 -7.24
CA VAL A 323 3.03 5.60 -8.40
C VAL A 323 2.42 6.08 -9.71
N GLY A 324 1.10 5.96 -9.85
CA GLY A 324 0.41 6.39 -11.06
C GLY A 324 0.56 7.88 -11.33
N ALA A 325 0.42 8.73 -10.29
CA ALA A 325 0.57 10.17 -10.42
C ALA A 325 2.00 10.58 -10.79
N LEU A 326 3.03 10.01 -10.13
CA LEU A 326 4.42 10.33 -10.43
C LEU A 326 4.79 9.87 -11.85
N ALA A 327 4.48 8.64 -12.24
CA ALA A 327 4.75 8.13 -13.57
C ALA A 327 4.10 9.01 -14.67
N GLU A 328 2.85 9.46 -14.44
CA GLU A 328 2.14 10.33 -15.39
C GLU A 328 2.77 11.71 -15.54
N VAL A 329 3.08 12.40 -14.42
CA VAL A 329 3.67 13.74 -14.51
C VAL A 329 5.08 13.71 -15.10
N LEU A 330 5.87 12.66 -14.81
CA LEU A 330 7.18 12.45 -15.40
C LEU A 330 7.07 12.27 -16.93
N ALA A 331 6.23 11.34 -17.38
CA ALA A 331 6.03 11.08 -18.81
C ALA A 331 5.52 12.33 -19.56
N ASP A 332 4.58 13.07 -18.98
CA ASP A 332 4.07 14.31 -19.59
C ASP A 332 5.15 15.37 -19.68
N GLY A 333 5.97 15.55 -18.62
CA GLY A 333 7.07 16.52 -18.61
C GLY A 333 8.14 16.18 -19.63
N MET A 334 8.54 14.90 -19.69
CA MET A 334 9.56 14.43 -20.66
C MET A 334 9.11 14.59 -22.10
N ARG A 335 7.81 14.41 -22.42
CA ARG A 335 7.26 14.70 -23.76
C ARG A 335 7.36 16.18 -24.14
N LEU A 336 7.42 17.07 -23.15
CA LEU A 336 7.64 18.51 -23.37
C LEU A 336 9.12 18.90 -23.35
N GLY A 337 10.04 17.93 -23.25
CA GLY A 337 11.49 18.15 -23.21
C GLY A 337 12.04 18.52 -21.85
N LEU A 338 11.27 18.37 -20.77
CA LEU A 338 11.74 18.58 -19.41
C LEU A 338 12.45 17.32 -18.88
N GLU A 339 13.42 17.51 -17.99
CA GLU A 339 14.06 16.38 -17.30
C GLU A 339 13.18 15.86 -16.14
N PRO A 340 13.24 14.55 -15.77
CA PRO A 340 12.49 13.99 -14.65
C PRO A 340 12.66 14.73 -13.31
N GLY A 341 13.85 15.28 -13.08
CA GLY A 341 14.16 16.06 -11.87
C GLY A 341 13.73 17.53 -11.90
N ASP A 342 13.02 17.98 -12.94
CA ASP A 342 12.58 19.36 -13.08
C ASP A 342 11.58 19.75 -11.98
N ALA A 343 11.79 20.91 -11.38
CA ALA A 343 10.99 21.41 -10.27
C ALA A 343 9.49 21.59 -10.63
N GLN A 344 9.19 21.91 -11.91
CA GLN A 344 7.81 22.09 -12.35
C GLN A 344 7.06 20.75 -12.38
N ILE A 345 7.73 19.67 -12.84
CA ILE A 345 7.18 18.30 -12.81
C ILE A 345 6.90 17.88 -11.37
N LEU A 346 7.90 18.05 -10.51
CA LEU A 346 7.80 17.66 -9.09
C LEU A 346 6.70 18.45 -8.36
N LYS A 347 6.55 19.74 -8.67
CA LYS A 347 5.49 20.56 -8.11
C LYS A 347 4.08 20.11 -8.56
N ARG A 348 3.91 19.66 -9.83
CA ARG A 348 2.65 19.08 -10.31
C ARG A 348 2.33 17.80 -9.53
N TYR A 349 3.31 16.92 -9.31
CA TYR A 349 3.15 15.71 -8.50
C TYR A 349 2.71 16.05 -7.08
N GLU A 350 3.45 16.94 -6.40
CA GLU A 350 3.16 17.35 -5.02
C GLU A 350 1.74 17.93 -4.89
N ASN A 351 1.37 18.87 -5.75
CA ASN A 351 0.06 19.51 -5.71
C ASN A 351 -1.08 18.49 -5.95
N TRP A 352 -0.86 17.55 -6.86
CA TRP A 352 -1.85 16.51 -7.13
C TRP A 352 -2.05 15.60 -5.93
N ARG A 353 -0.95 15.14 -5.33
CA ARG A 353 -1.02 14.21 -4.21
C ARG A 353 -1.45 14.87 -2.88
N ALA A 354 -1.12 16.15 -2.69
CA ALA A 354 -1.42 16.85 -1.43
C ALA A 354 -2.92 16.81 -1.08
N LEU A 355 -3.79 17.14 -2.04
CA LEU A 355 -5.24 17.14 -1.81
C LEU A 355 -5.78 15.73 -1.58
N ASP A 356 -5.38 14.77 -2.42
CA ASP A 356 -5.80 13.37 -2.30
C ASP A 356 -5.39 12.76 -0.96
N ASN A 357 -4.12 12.94 -0.58
CA ASN A 357 -3.58 12.42 0.67
C ASN A 357 -4.29 13.05 1.87
N PHE A 358 -4.43 14.37 1.88
CA PHE A 358 -5.11 15.07 2.96
C PHE A 358 -6.56 14.60 3.12
N THR A 359 -7.30 14.46 2.02
CA THR A 359 -8.70 14.03 2.06
C THR A 359 -8.84 12.60 2.56
N THR A 360 -8.12 11.66 1.96
CA THR A 360 -8.18 10.24 2.36
C THR A 360 -7.73 10.04 3.81
N MET A 361 -6.61 10.65 4.20
CA MET A 361 -6.07 10.52 5.55
C MET A 361 -7.00 11.15 6.60
N SER A 362 -7.61 12.31 6.31
CA SER A 362 -8.55 12.99 7.22
C SER A 362 -9.82 12.18 7.41
N VAL A 363 -10.36 11.60 6.35
CA VAL A 363 -11.55 10.72 6.41
C VAL A 363 -11.25 9.48 7.26
N MET A 364 -10.11 8.82 7.02
CA MET A 364 -9.73 7.63 7.78
C MET A 364 -9.48 7.93 9.27
N ASP A 365 -8.76 9.00 9.59
CA ASP A 365 -8.55 9.42 10.99
C ASP A 365 -9.87 9.78 11.67
N GLY A 366 -10.77 10.46 10.95
CA GLY A 366 -12.12 10.77 11.43
C GLY A 366 -12.93 9.52 11.77
N ILE A 367 -12.88 8.48 10.93
CA ILE A 367 -13.53 7.18 11.19
C ILE A 367 -12.94 6.54 12.44
N VAL A 368 -11.60 6.44 12.54
CA VAL A 368 -10.92 5.87 13.73
C VAL A 368 -11.39 6.56 15.01
N ARG A 369 -11.40 7.89 15.03
CA ARG A 369 -11.79 8.68 16.20
C ARG A 369 -13.27 8.51 16.54
N LEU A 370 -14.15 8.55 15.52
CA LEU A 370 -15.60 8.41 15.72
C LEU A 370 -15.95 7.04 16.33
N PHE A 371 -15.34 5.97 15.82
CA PHE A 371 -15.62 4.62 16.33
C PHE A 371 -14.87 4.31 17.63
N GLY A 372 -13.80 5.03 17.95
CA GLY A 372 -13.05 4.92 19.20
C GLY A 372 -13.74 5.59 20.42
N VAL A 373 -14.82 6.39 20.23
CA VAL A 373 -15.53 7.01 21.36
C VAL A 373 -16.31 5.93 22.13
N PRO A 374 -16.01 5.70 23.42
CA PRO A 374 -16.72 4.69 24.21
C PRO A 374 -18.10 5.17 24.67
N GLY A 375 -18.97 4.21 25.04
CA GLY A 375 -20.25 4.50 25.67
C GLY A 375 -21.48 4.12 24.84
N ARG A 376 -22.60 3.84 25.54
CA ARG A 376 -23.85 3.35 24.94
C ARG A 376 -24.52 4.41 24.04
N THR A 377 -24.47 5.68 24.42
CA THR A 377 -24.97 6.82 23.63
C THR A 377 -24.17 7.00 22.34
N ALA A 378 -22.84 6.94 22.41
CA ALA A 378 -21.97 7.03 21.23
C ALA A 378 -22.24 5.87 20.26
N SER A 379 -22.38 4.63 20.77
CA SER A 379 -22.76 3.47 19.96
C SER A 379 -24.14 3.65 19.30
N ALA A 380 -25.14 4.17 20.03
CA ALA A 380 -26.46 4.45 19.46
C ALA A 380 -26.38 5.51 18.33
N MET A 381 -25.65 6.61 18.56
CA MET A 381 -25.45 7.65 17.52
C MET A 381 -24.72 7.10 16.28
N ARG A 382 -23.70 6.28 16.46
CA ARG A 382 -23.00 5.61 15.33
C ARG A 382 -23.97 4.75 14.52
N ARG A 383 -24.81 3.92 15.18
CA ARG A 383 -25.81 3.09 14.48
C ARG A 383 -26.85 3.92 13.75
N LEU A 384 -27.31 5.05 14.33
CA LEU A 384 -28.19 5.98 13.64
C LEU A 384 -27.51 6.58 12.41
N GLY A 385 -26.24 7.01 12.53
CA GLY A 385 -25.44 7.50 11.42
C GLY A 385 -25.23 6.44 10.32
N MET A 386 -24.89 5.21 10.70
CA MET A 386 -24.80 4.08 9.76
C MET A 386 -26.13 3.82 9.06
N GLY A 387 -27.26 3.85 9.79
CA GLY A 387 -28.59 3.70 9.21
C GLY A 387 -28.92 4.84 8.23
N ALA A 388 -28.50 6.06 8.49
CA ALA A 388 -28.66 7.19 7.58
C ALA A 388 -27.82 7.00 6.29
N VAL A 389 -26.56 6.58 6.40
CA VAL A 389 -25.71 6.25 5.25
C VAL A 389 -26.33 5.13 4.41
N GLN A 390 -26.78 4.04 5.07
CA GLN A 390 -27.40 2.91 4.38
C GLN A 390 -28.65 3.30 3.59
N ARG A 391 -29.42 4.29 4.08
CA ARG A 391 -30.65 4.77 3.44
C ARG A 391 -30.45 5.89 2.43
N THR A 392 -29.25 6.47 2.36
CA THR A 392 -28.95 7.61 1.49
C THR A 392 -28.02 7.17 0.34
N PRO A 393 -28.55 6.86 -0.85
CA PRO A 393 -27.77 6.32 -1.97
C PRO A 393 -26.57 7.21 -2.36
N LEU A 394 -26.72 8.52 -2.31
CA LEU A 394 -25.64 9.47 -2.64
C LEU A 394 -24.44 9.33 -1.70
N LEU A 395 -24.68 9.26 -0.39
CA LEU A 395 -23.61 9.06 0.61
C LEU A 395 -22.97 7.68 0.44
N LYS A 396 -23.80 6.65 0.30
CA LYS A 396 -23.33 5.28 0.10
C LYS A 396 -22.43 5.16 -1.15
N ASN A 397 -22.84 5.77 -2.27
CA ASN A 397 -22.06 5.77 -3.50
C ASN A 397 -20.74 6.56 -3.35
N ALA A 398 -20.75 7.68 -2.60
CA ALA A 398 -19.51 8.41 -2.32
C ALA A 398 -18.50 7.55 -1.52
N PHE A 399 -18.95 6.87 -0.47
CA PHE A 399 -18.12 5.93 0.29
C PHE A 399 -17.63 4.75 -0.56
N MET A 400 -18.49 4.19 -1.42
CA MET A 400 -18.09 3.11 -2.33
C MET A 400 -17.03 3.58 -3.35
N ARG A 401 -17.18 4.77 -3.91
CA ARG A 401 -16.16 5.34 -4.82
C ARG A 401 -14.82 5.49 -4.12
N GLU A 402 -14.82 5.94 -2.87
CA GLU A 402 -13.59 6.06 -2.10
C GLU A 402 -12.99 4.69 -1.79
N ALA A 403 -13.77 3.71 -1.35
CA ALA A 403 -13.32 2.34 -1.08
C ALA A 403 -12.74 1.65 -2.34
N ARG A 404 -13.33 1.92 -3.52
CA ARG A 404 -12.81 1.44 -4.81
C ARG A 404 -11.57 2.21 -5.29
N GLY A 405 -11.15 3.25 -4.57
CA GLY A 405 -10.05 4.11 -4.96
C GLY A 405 -10.37 5.02 -6.15
N LEU A 406 -11.67 5.27 -6.44
CA LEU A 406 -12.15 6.07 -7.57
C LEU A 406 -12.42 7.54 -7.20
N GLY A 407 -12.06 7.97 -5.99
CA GLY A 407 -12.16 9.37 -5.56
C GLY A 407 -11.13 10.26 -6.22
N GLY A 408 -11.44 11.56 -6.34
CA GLY A 408 -10.53 12.57 -6.91
C GLY A 408 -10.20 12.40 -8.39
N LYS A 409 -9.09 13.03 -8.83
CA LYS A 409 -8.56 12.89 -10.19
C LYS A 409 -7.64 11.65 -10.25
N LEU A 410 -8.06 10.65 -11.00
CA LEU A 410 -7.27 9.42 -11.15
C LEU A 410 -6.17 9.58 -12.18
N PRO A 411 -4.94 9.10 -11.88
CA PRO A 411 -3.90 8.90 -12.86
C PRO A 411 -4.34 7.94 -13.97
N ARG A 412 -3.83 8.14 -15.20
CA ARG A 412 -4.20 7.32 -16.38
C ARG A 412 -4.03 5.81 -16.14
N LEU A 413 -2.95 5.40 -15.50
CA LEU A 413 -2.71 3.99 -15.20
C LEU A 413 -3.68 3.37 -14.19
N LEU A 414 -4.46 4.18 -13.44
CA LEU A 414 -5.49 3.71 -12.51
C LEU A 414 -6.90 3.76 -13.11
N GLN A 415 -7.05 4.25 -14.32
CA GLN A 415 -8.31 4.23 -15.06
C GLN A 415 -8.51 2.87 -15.73
N ALA A 416 -9.81 2.48 -15.92
CA ALA A 416 -10.18 1.25 -16.62
C ALA A 416 -9.90 1.32 -18.12
#